data_0baa421d42cfcc2dfef2422901f9e3b4
#
_entry.id   0baa421d42cfcc2dfef2422901f9e3b4
#
_cell.length_a   1.000
_cell.length_b   1.000
_cell.length_c   1.000
_cell.angle_alpha   90.00
_cell.angle_beta   90.00
_cell.angle_gamma   90.00
#
_symmetry.space_group_name_H-M   'P 1'
#
loop_
_entity.id
_entity.type
_entity.pdbx_description
1 polymer ?
#
loop_
_entity_poly.entity_id
_entity_poly.type
_entity_poly.pdbx_seq_one_letter_code
_entity_poly.pdbx_strand_id
1 'polypeptide(L)'
;MSATQLQTQLAVVMLASVFLFGKWLRFRSESRSRQWITASAGASVAYVWLHIIPELSEAQGAFTSLTHDMRLPLPEFRIYLSALLGFVLFYGLEHMSWPNVRLAGRDTGQPRRENLIYKVRLSGFVAYGGLVSYLMVRDSNRGILSLLTFFLAMGLHFIVVNHSFGEEYGDKYDHSGRWLLAFAVLAGGFIGTFALLPEHTILTLLGFVAGAVIENNTMMELAKGKGGQFWAFFAGAMGYSLLLVAI
;
A
#
# COMPACT_ATOMS: atom_id res chain seq x y z
N MET A 1 -15.83 21.10 10.49
CA MET A 1 -15.53 19.72 10.08
C MET A 1 -16.70 18.84 10.46
N SER A 2 -17.18 18.00 9.53
CA SER A 2 -18.17 16.98 9.88
C SER A 2 -17.55 15.90 10.76
N ALA A 3 -18.36 15.12 11.49
CA ALA A 3 -17.86 13.99 12.29
C ALA A 3 -17.08 12.99 11.42
N THR A 4 -17.54 12.73 10.20
CA THR A 4 -16.89 11.85 9.23
C THR A 4 -15.52 12.38 8.82
N GLN A 5 -15.38 13.69 8.56
CA GLN A 5 -14.10 14.30 8.24
C GLN A 5 -13.08 14.14 9.38
N LEU A 6 -13.53 14.33 10.63
CA LEU A 6 -12.67 14.15 11.79
C LEU A 6 -12.19 12.69 11.91
N GLN A 7 -13.10 11.72 11.76
CA GLN A 7 -12.77 10.28 11.80
C GLN A 7 -11.75 9.91 10.73
N THR A 8 -11.93 10.42 9.50
CA THR A 8 -11.00 10.13 8.40
C THR A 8 -9.63 10.77 8.66
N GLN A 9 -9.57 12.00 9.17
CA GLN A 9 -8.29 12.63 9.51
C GLN A 9 -7.58 11.91 10.67
N LEU A 10 -8.31 11.41 11.65
CA LEU A 10 -7.74 10.55 12.69
C LEU A 10 -7.16 9.26 12.11
N ALA A 11 -7.86 8.62 11.17
CA ALA A 11 -7.36 7.44 10.48
C ALA A 11 -6.07 7.74 9.68
N VAL A 12 -5.97 8.88 8.99
CA VAL A 12 -4.74 9.33 8.31
C VAL A 12 -3.58 9.48 9.30
N VAL A 13 -3.82 10.13 10.44
CA VAL A 13 -2.78 10.30 11.48
C VAL A 13 -2.34 8.95 12.04
N MET A 14 -3.28 8.03 12.27
CA MET A 14 -2.97 6.67 12.73
C MET A 14 -2.18 5.88 11.68
N LEU A 15 -2.51 5.98 10.38
CA LEU A 15 -1.71 5.37 9.31
C LEU A 15 -0.29 5.94 9.24
N ALA A 16 -0.12 7.25 9.36
CA ALA A 16 1.19 7.89 9.40
C ALA A 16 2.01 7.43 10.62
N SER A 17 1.35 7.19 11.75
CA SER A 17 2.00 6.72 12.98
C SER A 17 2.62 5.32 12.82
N VAL A 18 2.11 4.49 11.92
CA VAL A 18 2.69 3.18 11.60
C VAL A 18 4.15 3.31 11.15
N PHE A 19 4.46 4.31 10.32
CA PHE A 19 5.84 4.56 9.90
C PHE A 19 6.70 5.14 11.02
N LEU A 20 6.15 6.06 11.82
CA LEU A 20 6.89 6.71 12.91
C LEU A 20 7.25 5.72 14.03
N PHE A 21 6.31 4.88 14.41
CA PHE A 21 6.46 3.93 15.51
C PHE A 21 6.85 2.51 15.06
N GLY A 22 7.00 2.28 13.77
CA GLY A 22 7.31 0.97 13.21
C GLY A 22 8.61 0.34 13.72
N LYS A 23 9.57 1.14 14.18
CA LYS A 23 10.76 0.64 14.88
C LYS A 23 10.41 -0.11 16.18
N TRP A 24 9.38 0.33 16.89
CA TRP A 24 8.90 -0.29 18.13
C TRP A 24 8.05 -1.54 17.86
N LEU A 25 7.49 -1.65 16.65
CA LEU A 25 6.76 -2.83 16.18
C LEU A 25 7.70 -3.96 15.71
N ARG A 26 9.01 -3.70 15.61
CA ARG A 26 10.01 -4.75 15.39
C ARG A 26 10.14 -5.58 16.66
N PHE A 27 9.43 -6.70 16.71
CA PHE A 27 9.45 -7.58 17.87
C PHE A 27 10.88 -8.04 18.16
N ARG A 28 11.22 -8.11 19.45
CA ARG A 28 12.52 -8.52 19.97
C ARG A 28 12.88 -9.98 19.59
N SER A 29 11.89 -10.79 19.24
CA SER A 29 12.04 -12.17 18.75
C SER A 29 11.84 -12.21 17.24
N GLU A 30 12.86 -12.58 16.52
CA GLU A 30 12.86 -12.73 15.05
C GLU A 30 11.74 -13.68 14.57
N SER A 31 11.50 -14.78 15.29
CA SER A 31 10.43 -15.73 14.97
C SER A 31 9.03 -15.13 15.12
N ARG A 32 8.74 -14.38 16.19
CA ARG A 32 7.44 -13.70 16.38
C ARG A 32 7.24 -12.59 15.36
N SER A 33 8.26 -11.78 15.10
CA SER A 33 8.22 -10.75 14.08
C SER A 33 7.80 -11.33 12.74
N ARG A 34 8.42 -12.44 12.34
CA ARG A 34 8.14 -13.14 11.09
C ARG A 34 6.70 -13.66 11.01
N GLN A 35 6.17 -14.23 12.09
CA GLN A 35 4.78 -14.72 12.15
C GLN A 35 3.78 -13.58 11.94
N TRP A 36 3.93 -12.48 12.66
CA TRP A 36 3.03 -11.33 12.55
C TRP A 36 3.07 -10.68 11.17
N ILE A 37 4.25 -10.55 10.59
CA ILE A 37 4.41 -9.97 9.25
C ILE A 37 3.79 -10.87 8.19
N THR A 38 4.01 -12.20 8.30
CA THR A 38 3.41 -13.17 7.38
C THR A 38 1.88 -13.19 7.53
N ALA A 39 1.34 -13.10 8.74
CA ALA A 39 -0.11 -12.98 8.96
C ALA A 39 -0.67 -11.66 8.40
N SER A 40 0.03 -10.54 8.59
CA SER A 40 -0.36 -9.25 8.00
C SER A 40 -0.36 -9.29 6.47
N ALA A 41 0.61 -9.96 5.85
CA ALA A 41 0.64 -10.17 4.41
C ALA A 41 -0.57 -11.01 3.95
N GLY A 42 -0.92 -12.08 4.67
CA GLY A 42 -2.11 -12.89 4.40
C GLY A 42 -3.40 -12.07 4.46
N ALA A 43 -3.56 -11.23 5.49
CA ALA A 43 -4.70 -10.33 5.62
C ALA A 43 -4.78 -9.32 4.46
N SER A 44 -3.63 -8.76 4.05
CA SER A 44 -3.56 -7.83 2.92
C SER A 44 -3.94 -8.50 1.59
N VAL A 45 -3.51 -9.74 1.39
CA VAL A 45 -3.90 -10.54 0.20
C VAL A 45 -5.41 -10.80 0.20
N ALA A 46 -5.99 -11.19 1.33
CA ALA A 46 -7.43 -11.38 1.45
C ALA A 46 -8.21 -10.10 1.12
N TYR A 47 -7.75 -8.94 1.59
CA TYR A 47 -8.34 -7.65 1.24
C TYR A 47 -8.29 -7.37 -0.27
N VAL A 48 -7.16 -7.67 -0.92
CA VAL A 48 -7.05 -7.53 -2.39
C VAL A 48 -8.12 -8.36 -3.11
N TRP A 49 -8.22 -9.65 -2.76
CA TRP A 49 -9.13 -10.56 -3.46
C TRP A 49 -10.60 -10.29 -3.19
N LEU A 50 -10.96 -9.99 -1.95
CA LEU A 50 -12.34 -9.88 -1.52
C LEU A 50 -12.89 -8.46 -1.60
N HIS A 51 -12.03 -7.45 -1.64
CA HIS A 51 -12.46 -6.05 -1.65
C HIS A 51 -11.94 -5.28 -2.87
N ILE A 52 -10.61 -5.24 -3.11
CA ILE A 52 -10.05 -4.42 -4.19
C ILE A 52 -10.46 -4.92 -5.58
N ILE A 53 -10.44 -6.23 -5.83
CA ILE A 53 -10.78 -6.77 -7.16
C ILE A 53 -12.25 -6.52 -7.50
N PRO A 54 -13.24 -6.78 -6.63
CA PRO A 54 -14.61 -6.36 -6.87
C PRO A 54 -14.76 -4.85 -7.08
N GLU A 55 -14.11 -4.04 -6.24
CA GLU A 55 -14.12 -2.58 -6.35
C GLU A 55 -13.55 -2.05 -7.68
N LEU A 56 -12.52 -2.70 -8.23
CA LEU A 56 -12.00 -2.37 -9.57
C LEU A 56 -13.07 -2.59 -10.65
N SER A 57 -13.87 -3.64 -10.54
CA SER A 57 -14.95 -3.93 -11.48
C SER A 57 -16.06 -2.88 -11.40
N GLU A 58 -16.44 -2.49 -10.20
CA GLU A 58 -17.42 -1.41 -9.97
C GLU A 58 -16.88 -0.07 -10.48
N ALA A 59 -15.62 0.26 -10.18
CA ALA A 59 -14.97 1.47 -10.66
C ALA A 59 -14.88 1.51 -12.18
N GLN A 60 -14.65 0.38 -12.86
CA GLN A 60 -14.65 0.31 -14.30
C GLN A 60 -16.05 0.58 -14.87
N GLY A 61 -17.10 0.02 -14.29
CA GLY A 61 -18.48 0.30 -14.68
C GLY A 61 -18.85 1.78 -14.50
N ALA A 62 -18.53 2.36 -13.35
CA ALA A 62 -18.73 3.77 -13.06
C ALA A 62 -17.95 4.67 -14.03
N PHE A 63 -16.68 4.36 -14.30
CA PHE A 63 -15.84 5.10 -15.25
C PHE A 63 -16.48 5.12 -16.66
N THR A 64 -16.90 3.96 -17.14
CA THR A 64 -17.53 3.83 -18.45
C THR A 64 -18.81 4.67 -18.54
N SER A 65 -19.62 4.67 -17.50
CA SER A 65 -20.86 5.47 -17.42
C SER A 65 -20.56 6.97 -17.42
N LEU A 66 -19.58 7.43 -16.64
CA LEU A 66 -19.21 8.84 -16.53
C LEU A 66 -18.55 9.39 -17.79
N THR A 67 -17.91 8.54 -18.59
CA THR A 67 -17.12 8.95 -19.76
C THR A 67 -17.74 8.55 -21.08
N HIS A 68 -19.00 8.08 -21.08
CA HIS A 68 -19.71 7.62 -22.28
C HIS A 68 -19.67 8.64 -23.42
N ASP A 69 -19.81 9.93 -23.11
CA ASP A 69 -19.80 11.03 -24.10
C ASP A 69 -18.39 11.55 -24.38
N MET A 70 -17.38 11.05 -23.68
CA MET A 70 -15.99 11.45 -23.88
C MET A 70 -15.33 10.49 -24.86
N ARG A 71 -14.69 11.04 -25.91
CA ARG A 71 -13.90 10.23 -26.86
C ARG A 71 -12.54 9.85 -26.25
N LEU A 72 -12.58 9.02 -25.21
CA LEU A 72 -11.36 8.50 -24.57
C LEU A 72 -10.89 7.21 -25.26
N PRO A 73 -9.58 6.99 -25.38
CA PRO A 73 -9.06 5.72 -25.89
C PRO A 73 -9.30 4.61 -24.84
N LEU A 74 -9.82 3.46 -25.30
CA LEU A 74 -10.03 2.24 -24.50
C LEU A 74 -10.82 2.48 -23.18
N PRO A 75 -11.98 3.11 -23.20
CA PRO A 75 -12.72 3.43 -21.98
C PRO A 75 -13.10 2.17 -21.20
N GLU A 76 -13.36 1.04 -21.89
CA GLU A 76 -13.76 -0.25 -21.32
C GLU A 76 -12.67 -0.94 -20.48
N PHE A 77 -11.42 -0.53 -20.63
CA PHE A 77 -10.28 -1.13 -19.92
C PHE A 77 -9.48 -0.11 -19.08
N ARG A 78 -9.95 1.13 -18.99
CA ARG A 78 -9.16 2.24 -18.43
C ARG A 78 -8.70 1.98 -17.01
N ILE A 79 -9.57 1.49 -16.15
CA ILE A 79 -9.26 1.22 -14.75
C ILE A 79 -8.31 0.02 -14.62
N TYR A 80 -8.55 -1.04 -15.40
CA TYR A 80 -7.67 -2.21 -15.42
C TYR A 80 -6.28 -1.88 -15.99
N LEU A 81 -6.21 -1.03 -17.03
CA LEU A 81 -4.93 -0.55 -17.55
C LEU A 81 -4.18 0.31 -16.52
N SER A 82 -4.90 1.14 -15.77
CA SER A 82 -4.30 1.90 -14.67
C SER A 82 -3.79 0.98 -13.56
N ALA A 83 -4.54 -0.07 -13.21
CA ALA A 83 -4.09 -1.08 -12.25
C ALA A 83 -2.86 -1.84 -12.76
N LEU A 84 -2.85 -2.24 -14.03
CA LEU A 84 -1.68 -2.87 -14.65
C LEU A 84 -0.47 -1.95 -14.62
N LEU A 85 -0.65 -0.66 -14.89
CA LEU A 85 0.43 0.33 -14.82
C LEU A 85 0.99 0.44 -13.40
N GLY A 86 0.13 0.52 -12.39
CA GLY A 86 0.52 0.51 -10.98
C GLY A 86 1.31 -0.75 -10.62
N PHE A 87 0.81 -1.92 -11.00
CA PHE A 87 1.48 -3.20 -10.81
C PHE A 87 2.87 -3.23 -11.44
N VAL A 88 2.98 -2.90 -12.74
CA VAL A 88 4.26 -2.95 -13.49
C VAL A 88 5.26 -1.95 -12.94
N LEU A 89 4.82 -0.76 -12.54
CA LEU A 89 5.69 0.26 -11.99
C LEU A 89 6.29 -0.19 -10.65
N PHE A 90 5.47 -0.72 -9.75
CA PHE A 90 5.95 -1.20 -8.45
C PHE A 90 6.76 -2.49 -8.57
N TYR A 91 6.41 -3.39 -9.49
CA TYR A 91 7.25 -4.53 -9.86
C TYR A 91 8.65 -4.08 -10.32
N GLY A 92 8.73 -3.04 -11.15
CA GLY A 92 9.98 -2.45 -11.58
C GLY A 92 10.80 -1.88 -10.42
N LEU A 93 10.16 -1.16 -9.48
CA LEU A 93 10.81 -0.65 -8.28
C LEU A 93 11.36 -1.77 -7.39
N GLU A 94 10.59 -2.84 -7.20
CA GLU A 94 11.03 -4.01 -6.42
C GLU A 94 12.15 -4.76 -7.13
N HIS A 95 12.03 -4.98 -8.44
CA HIS A 95 13.04 -5.66 -9.23
C HIS A 95 14.41 -4.96 -9.22
N MET A 96 14.43 -3.63 -9.13
CA MET A 96 15.67 -2.85 -9.02
C MET A 96 16.44 -3.15 -7.74
N SER A 97 15.78 -3.54 -6.66
CA SER A 97 16.40 -3.86 -5.36
C SER A 97 16.87 -5.31 -5.23
N TRP A 98 16.34 -6.25 -6.04
CA TRP A 98 16.68 -7.67 -5.98
C TRP A 98 18.19 -8.01 -6.05
N PRO A 99 19.02 -7.36 -6.89
CA PRO A 99 20.46 -7.62 -6.91
C PRO A 99 21.11 -7.27 -5.56
N ASN A 100 20.65 -6.24 -4.87
CA ASN A 100 21.21 -5.80 -3.59
C ASN A 100 20.83 -6.76 -2.45
N VAL A 101 19.59 -7.27 -2.44
CA VAL A 101 19.13 -8.28 -1.47
C VAL A 101 19.88 -9.59 -1.62
N ARG A 102 20.20 -10.02 -2.84
CA ARG A 102 21.00 -11.24 -3.11
C ARG A 102 22.47 -11.08 -2.76
N LEU A 103 22.97 -9.86 -2.74
CA LEU A 103 24.38 -9.51 -2.45
C LEU A 103 24.55 -8.94 -1.04
N ALA A 104 23.49 -8.94 -0.21
CA ALA A 104 23.57 -8.53 1.19
C ALA A 104 24.64 -9.36 1.91
N GLY A 105 25.76 -8.70 2.28
CA GLY A 105 26.96 -9.32 2.83
C GLY A 105 28.16 -9.39 1.87
N ARG A 106 28.02 -9.00 0.59
CA ARG A 106 29.14 -8.73 -0.31
C ARG A 106 29.22 -7.23 -0.56
N ASP A 107 30.35 -6.64 -0.21
CA ASP A 107 30.67 -5.26 -0.56
C ASP A 107 30.66 -5.14 -2.10
N THR A 108 29.57 -4.55 -2.64
CA THR A 108 29.40 -4.44 -4.10
C THR A 108 30.31 -3.37 -4.69
N GLY A 109 31.02 -2.59 -3.85
CA GLY A 109 31.91 -1.49 -4.26
C GLY A 109 31.17 -0.34 -4.98
N GLN A 110 29.81 -0.30 -4.97
CA GLN A 110 29.02 0.70 -5.67
C GLN A 110 28.00 1.45 -4.78
N PRO A 111 28.44 2.17 -3.74
CA PRO A 111 27.55 2.84 -2.78
C PRO A 111 26.65 3.89 -3.44
N ARG A 112 27.08 4.47 -4.56
CA ARG A 112 26.31 5.47 -5.30
C ARG A 112 25.09 4.85 -5.98
N ARG A 113 25.21 3.64 -6.53
CA ARG A 113 24.10 2.91 -7.17
C ARG A 113 23.07 2.47 -6.13
N GLU A 114 23.50 1.92 -5.01
CA GLU A 114 22.63 1.51 -3.91
C GLU A 114 21.84 2.69 -3.35
N ASN A 115 22.50 3.85 -3.22
CA ASN A 115 21.84 5.07 -2.78
C ASN A 115 20.78 5.56 -3.77
N LEU A 116 21.04 5.45 -5.07
CA LEU A 116 20.09 5.81 -6.11
C LEU A 116 18.85 4.89 -6.08
N ILE A 117 19.07 3.57 -6.00
CA ILE A 117 17.96 2.58 -5.91
C ILE A 117 17.11 2.85 -4.70
N TYR A 118 17.72 3.05 -3.52
CA TYR A 118 17.00 3.43 -2.30
C TYR A 118 16.12 4.68 -2.51
N LYS A 119 16.69 5.75 -3.08
CA LYS A 119 15.96 7.01 -3.31
C LYS A 119 14.80 6.83 -4.28
N VAL A 120 15.01 6.13 -5.39
CA VAL A 120 13.97 5.87 -6.39
C VAL A 120 12.84 5.05 -5.80
N ARG A 121 13.16 3.96 -5.09
CA ARG A 121 12.16 3.13 -4.43
C ARG A 121 11.41 3.89 -3.34
N LEU A 122 12.11 4.60 -2.46
CA LEU A 122 11.51 5.42 -1.42
C LEU A 122 10.57 6.47 -2.01
N SER A 123 10.97 7.17 -3.10
CA SER A 123 10.12 8.17 -3.74
C SER A 123 8.84 7.58 -4.32
N GLY A 124 8.90 6.37 -4.88
CA GLY A 124 7.71 5.63 -5.32
C GLY A 124 6.74 5.35 -4.17
N PHE A 125 7.25 4.89 -3.04
CA PHE A 125 6.42 4.62 -1.85
C PHE A 125 5.93 5.90 -1.15
N VAL A 126 6.69 7.00 -1.22
CA VAL A 126 6.25 8.33 -0.76
C VAL A 126 5.04 8.80 -1.58
N ALA A 127 5.12 8.73 -2.91
CA ALA A 127 4.01 9.09 -3.78
C ALA A 127 2.80 8.16 -3.56
N TYR A 128 3.04 6.86 -3.44
CA TYR A 128 2.02 5.85 -3.15
C TYR A 128 1.32 6.11 -1.80
N GLY A 129 2.05 6.28 -0.71
CA GLY A 129 1.47 6.53 0.62
C GLY A 129 0.64 7.82 0.67
N GLY A 130 1.10 8.88 -0.02
CA GLY A 130 0.33 10.11 -0.20
C GLY A 130 -0.96 9.89 -0.99
N LEU A 131 -0.90 9.10 -2.06
CA LEU A 131 -2.06 8.80 -2.90
C LEU A 131 -3.08 7.94 -2.17
N VAL A 132 -2.64 6.91 -1.42
CA VAL A 132 -3.52 6.06 -0.59
C VAL A 132 -4.31 6.91 0.40
N SER A 133 -3.66 7.79 1.14
CA SER A 133 -4.35 8.63 2.13
C SER A 133 -5.22 9.71 1.49
N TYR A 134 -4.83 10.24 0.32
CA TYR A 134 -5.68 11.11 -0.50
C TYR A 134 -7.00 10.40 -0.86
N LEU A 135 -6.91 9.21 -1.43
CA LEU A 135 -8.08 8.41 -1.83
C LEU A 135 -8.95 8.04 -0.63
N MET A 136 -8.35 7.67 0.51
CA MET A 136 -9.09 7.39 1.74
C MET A 136 -9.95 8.58 2.19
N VAL A 137 -9.42 9.80 2.10
CA VAL A 137 -10.17 11.01 2.44
C VAL A 137 -11.29 11.28 1.42
N ARG A 138 -11.04 11.01 0.15
CA ARG A 138 -12.04 11.21 -0.93
C ARG A 138 -13.17 10.19 -0.89
N ASP A 139 -12.89 8.99 -0.40
CA ASP A 139 -13.85 7.89 -0.29
C ASP A 139 -14.62 7.87 1.05
N SER A 140 -14.38 8.83 1.93
CA SER A 140 -14.97 8.89 3.28
C SER A 140 -16.52 8.89 3.34
N ASN A 141 -17.18 9.09 2.21
CA ASN A 141 -18.65 9.07 2.11
C ASN A 141 -19.26 7.65 2.15
N ARG A 142 -18.47 6.59 2.01
CA ARG A 142 -18.94 5.18 2.02
C ARG A 142 -19.29 4.66 3.42
N GLY A 143 -19.17 5.47 4.45
CA GLY A 143 -19.53 5.13 5.83
C GLY A 143 -18.36 4.65 6.68
N ILE A 144 -18.63 4.57 8.01
CA ILE A 144 -17.56 4.26 9.01
C ILE A 144 -16.98 2.85 8.83
N LEU A 145 -17.77 1.91 8.37
CA LEU A 145 -17.37 0.52 8.24
C LEU A 145 -16.36 0.35 7.10
N SER A 146 -16.64 0.96 5.93
CA SER A 146 -15.70 1.00 4.81
C SER A 146 -14.39 1.69 5.20
N LEU A 147 -14.48 2.81 5.95
CA LEU A 147 -13.29 3.48 6.47
C LEU A 147 -12.46 2.58 7.38
N LEU A 148 -13.10 1.81 8.28
CA LEU A 148 -12.39 0.94 9.22
C LEU A 148 -11.74 -0.26 8.52
N THR A 149 -12.41 -0.89 7.55
CA THR A 149 -11.83 -2.00 6.76
C THR A 149 -10.67 -1.53 5.92
N PHE A 150 -10.79 -0.39 5.23
CA PHE A 150 -9.69 0.22 4.48
C PHE A 150 -8.51 0.58 5.40
N PHE A 151 -8.80 1.24 6.52
CA PHE A 151 -7.79 1.60 7.51
C PHE A 151 -7.03 0.39 8.04
N LEU A 152 -7.75 -0.68 8.38
CA LEU A 152 -7.13 -1.91 8.90
C LEU A 152 -6.25 -2.58 7.83
N ALA A 153 -6.75 -2.71 6.61
CA ALA A 153 -6.00 -3.30 5.50
C ALA A 153 -4.73 -2.50 5.18
N MET A 154 -4.87 -1.17 5.01
CA MET A 154 -3.73 -0.31 4.70
C MET A 154 -2.77 -0.17 5.88
N GLY A 155 -3.26 -0.20 7.11
CA GLY A 155 -2.42 -0.22 8.31
C GLY A 155 -1.53 -1.47 8.36
N LEU A 156 -2.12 -2.66 8.13
CA LEU A 156 -1.37 -3.91 8.03
C LEU A 156 -0.38 -3.91 6.86
N HIS A 157 -0.80 -3.40 5.70
CA HIS A 157 0.07 -3.25 4.54
C HIS A 157 1.27 -2.31 4.84
N PHE A 158 1.03 -1.16 5.46
CA PHE A 158 2.10 -0.22 5.82
C PHE A 158 3.05 -0.77 6.90
N ILE A 159 2.58 -1.62 7.81
CA ILE A 159 3.45 -2.35 8.74
C ILE A 159 4.44 -3.24 7.97
N VAL A 160 3.95 -3.98 6.96
CA VAL A 160 4.78 -4.85 6.12
C VAL A 160 5.79 -4.02 5.30
N VAL A 161 5.35 -2.92 4.68
CA VAL A 161 6.22 -1.99 3.94
C VAL A 161 7.30 -1.41 4.84
N ASN A 162 6.91 -0.88 6.02
CA ASN A 162 7.85 -0.33 6.99
C ASN A 162 8.89 -1.35 7.47
N HIS A 163 8.47 -2.59 7.69
CA HIS A 163 9.37 -3.67 8.06
C HIS A 163 10.36 -4.00 6.93
N SER A 164 9.86 -4.12 5.69
CA SER A 164 10.69 -4.41 4.51
C SER A 164 11.79 -3.36 4.30
N PHE A 165 11.41 -2.07 4.32
CA PHE A 165 12.39 -0.98 4.22
C PHE A 165 13.40 -0.97 5.37
N GLY A 166 12.93 -1.28 6.58
CA GLY A 166 13.78 -1.34 7.75
C GLY A 166 14.78 -2.49 7.72
N GLU A 167 14.39 -3.66 7.21
CA GLU A 167 15.31 -4.80 7.03
C GLU A 167 16.33 -4.55 5.93
N GLU A 168 15.91 -3.93 4.82
CA GLU A 168 16.76 -3.75 3.66
C GLU A 168 17.72 -2.56 3.80
N TYR A 169 17.28 -1.44 4.41
CA TYR A 169 18.03 -0.19 4.44
C TYR A 169 18.46 0.27 5.84
N GLY A 170 18.03 -0.42 6.89
CA GLY A 170 18.46 -0.20 8.28
C GLY A 170 18.40 1.25 8.74
N ASP A 171 19.52 1.72 9.31
CA ASP A 171 19.63 3.08 9.88
C ASP A 171 19.32 4.20 8.89
N LYS A 172 19.61 4.00 7.61
CA LYS A 172 19.30 5.00 6.58
C LYS A 172 17.80 5.25 6.44
N TYR A 173 17.01 4.18 6.48
CA TYR A 173 15.56 4.26 6.51
C TYR A 173 15.07 4.84 7.83
N ASP A 174 15.62 4.39 8.95
CA ASP A 174 15.22 4.81 10.29
C ASP A 174 15.46 6.31 10.54
N HIS A 175 16.49 6.92 9.93
CA HIS A 175 16.78 8.34 10.09
C HIS A 175 15.91 9.26 9.22
N SER A 176 15.62 8.87 7.99
CA SER A 176 14.95 9.77 7.05
C SER A 176 13.73 9.15 6.34
N GLY A 177 13.82 7.90 5.90
CA GLY A 177 12.80 7.27 5.06
C GLY A 177 11.45 7.21 5.73
N ARG A 178 11.37 6.75 6.97
CA ARG A 178 10.11 6.65 7.74
C ARG A 178 9.42 8.00 7.94
N TRP A 179 10.20 9.08 8.13
CA TRP A 179 9.65 10.42 8.29
C TRP A 179 9.06 10.93 6.98
N LEU A 180 9.73 10.66 5.86
CA LEU A 180 9.23 11.03 4.53
C LEU A 180 7.93 10.29 4.20
N LEU A 181 7.84 8.98 4.51
CA LEU A 181 6.62 8.21 4.32
C LEU A 181 5.48 8.71 5.22
N ALA A 182 5.74 8.95 6.50
CA ALA A 182 4.75 9.49 7.42
C ALA A 182 4.25 10.87 6.96
N PHE A 183 5.17 11.76 6.56
CA PHE A 183 4.82 13.07 6.03
C PHE A 183 3.99 12.97 4.75
N ALA A 184 4.33 12.06 3.83
CA ALA A 184 3.59 11.86 2.60
C ALA A 184 2.14 11.42 2.87
N VAL A 185 1.93 10.50 3.82
CA VAL A 185 0.60 10.06 4.25
C VAL A 185 -0.20 11.24 4.83
N LEU A 186 0.41 12.05 5.71
CA LEU A 186 -0.24 13.24 6.27
C LEU A 186 -0.56 14.28 5.18
N ALA A 187 0.39 14.54 4.28
CA ALA A 187 0.21 15.49 3.19
C ALA A 187 -0.88 15.05 2.22
N GLY A 188 -0.92 13.75 1.86
CA GLY A 188 -1.96 13.20 1.01
C GLY A 188 -3.35 13.33 1.61
N GLY A 189 -3.51 13.00 2.89
CA GLY A 189 -4.77 13.19 3.61
C GLY A 189 -5.18 14.66 3.71
N PHE A 190 -4.22 15.55 3.97
CA PHE A 190 -4.48 16.99 3.98
C PHE A 190 -4.93 17.49 2.60
N ILE A 191 -4.19 17.16 1.54
CA ILE A 191 -4.54 17.52 0.16
C ILE A 191 -5.92 16.97 -0.21
N GLY A 192 -6.24 15.72 0.17
CA GLY A 192 -7.53 15.10 -0.08
C GLY A 192 -8.71 15.86 0.53
N THR A 193 -8.48 16.66 1.57
CA THR A 193 -9.53 17.50 2.17
C THR A 193 -9.90 18.68 1.29
N PHE A 194 -8.95 19.25 0.56
CA PHE A 194 -9.14 20.52 -0.17
C PHE A 194 -9.13 20.34 -1.69
N ALA A 195 -8.34 19.42 -2.21
CA ALA A 195 -8.22 19.21 -3.65
C ALA A 195 -9.32 18.28 -4.17
N LEU A 196 -10.22 18.85 -4.96
CA LEU A 196 -11.31 18.12 -5.60
C LEU A 196 -10.89 17.74 -7.03
N LEU A 197 -10.55 16.46 -7.22
CA LEU A 197 -10.35 15.92 -8.57
C LEU A 197 -11.67 15.42 -9.15
N PRO A 198 -11.83 15.46 -10.50
CA PRO A 198 -12.95 14.82 -11.17
C PRO A 198 -13.07 13.33 -10.81
N GLU A 199 -14.28 12.81 -10.71
CA GLU A 199 -14.55 11.43 -10.27
C GLU A 199 -13.85 10.39 -11.16
N HIS A 200 -13.87 10.56 -12.48
CA HIS A 200 -13.17 9.68 -13.40
C HIS A 200 -11.64 9.65 -13.16
N THR A 201 -11.05 10.74 -12.67
CA THR A 201 -9.65 10.79 -12.28
C THR A 201 -9.43 10.01 -10.97
N ILE A 202 -10.32 10.18 -9.98
CA ILE A 202 -10.25 9.42 -8.71
C ILE A 202 -10.32 7.92 -8.97
N LEU A 203 -11.25 7.47 -9.82
CA LEU A 203 -11.38 6.07 -10.21
C LEU A 203 -10.10 5.54 -10.89
N THR A 204 -9.49 6.34 -11.78
CA THR A 204 -8.22 5.98 -12.44
C THR A 204 -7.08 5.84 -11.42
N LEU A 205 -6.98 6.76 -10.46
CA LEU A 205 -5.99 6.71 -9.39
C LEU A 205 -6.23 5.53 -8.43
N LEU A 206 -7.48 5.20 -8.16
CA LEU A 206 -7.87 4.01 -7.39
C LEU A 206 -7.35 2.74 -8.09
N GLY A 207 -7.59 2.62 -9.40
CA GLY A 207 -7.04 1.53 -10.20
C GLY A 207 -5.52 1.42 -10.06
N PHE A 208 -4.80 2.53 -10.21
CA PHE A 208 -3.34 2.55 -10.06
C PHE A 208 -2.87 2.07 -8.67
N VAL A 209 -3.49 2.56 -7.61
CA VAL A 209 -3.18 2.14 -6.24
C VAL A 209 -3.50 0.66 -6.03
N ALA A 210 -4.64 0.19 -6.53
CA ALA A 210 -5.00 -1.22 -6.45
C ALA A 210 -3.94 -2.12 -7.08
N GLY A 211 -3.46 -1.77 -8.28
CA GLY A 211 -2.37 -2.51 -8.93
C GLY A 211 -1.07 -2.53 -8.11
N ALA A 212 -0.70 -1.39 -7.52
CA ALA A 212 0.45 -1.29 -6.63
C ALA A 212 0.30 -2.15 -5.36
N VAL A 213 -0.91 -2.18 -4.76
CA VAL A 213 -1.21 -3.04 -3.60
C VAL A 213 -1.11 -4.53 -3.96
N ILE A 214 -1.66 -4.91 -5.11
CA ILE A 214 -1.61 -6.30 -5.61
C ILE A 214 -0.15 -6.73 -5.77
N GLU A 215 0.67 -5.91 -6.42
CA GLU A 215 2.08 -6.21 -6.64
C GLU A 215 2.83 -6.36 -5.33
N ASN A 216 2.77 -5.34 -4.47
CA ASN A 216 3.51 -5.33 -3.19
C ASN A 216 3.16 -6.53 -2.32
N ASN A 217 1.88 -6.92 -2.24
CA ASN A 217 1.46 -8.07 -1.44
C ASN A 217 1.93 -9.39 -2.06
N THR A 218 1.89 -9.50 -3.40
CA THR A 218 2.31 -10.71 -4.11
C THR A 218 3.82 -10.91 -4.02
N MET A 219 4.60 -9.85 -4.24
CA MET A 219 6.07 -9.95 -4.24
C MET A 219 6.65 -10.11 -2.84
N MET A 220 6.09 -9.45 -1.83
CA MET A 220 6.56 -9.63 -0.45
C MET A 220 6.44 -11.08 0.04
N GLU A 221 5.40 -11.79 -0.39
CA GLU A 221 5.21 -13.19 0.00
C GLU A 221 6.10 -14.13 -0.84
N LEU A 222 6.20 -13.91 -2.15
CA LEU A 222 7.00 -14.76 -3.05
C LEU A 222 8.51 -14.58 -2.86
N ALA A 223 8.99 -13.36 -2.62
CA ALA A 223 10.43 -13.08 -2.44
C ALA A 223 11.00 -13.70 -1.16
N LYS A 224 10.18 -13.90 -0.14
CA LYS A 224 10.57 -14.52 1.13
C LYS A 224 10.60 -16.05 1.13
N GLY A 225 10.56 -16.70 -0.03
CA GLY A 225 10.44 -18.15 -0.31
C GLY A 225 11.35 -19.15 0.43
N LYS A 226 12.00 -18.78 1.52
CA LYS A 226 12.77 -19.67 2.41
C LYS A 226 12.42 -19.56 3.89
N GLY A 227 11.28 -18.96 4.27
CA GLY A 227 10.93 -18.80 5.68
C GLY A 227 9.50 -18.34 5.95
N GLY A 228 8.66 -18.24 4.92
CA GLY A 228 7.24 -17.95 5.07
C GLY A 228 6.57 -19.04 5.90
N GLN A 229 5.77 -18.62 6.89
CA GLN A 229 5.03 -19.57 7.73
C GLN A 229 3.62 -19.69 7.15
N PHE A 230 3.39 -20.69 6.30
CA PHE A 230 2.11 -20.94 5.65
C PHE A 230 0.91 -20.80 6.61
N TRP A 231 1.00 -21.37 7.81
CA TRP A 231 -0.10 -21.30 8.78
C TRP A 231 -0.35 -19.89 9.32
N ALA A 232 0.69 -19.07 9.47
CA ALA A 232 0.53 -17.66 9.85
C ALA A 232 -0.13 -16.85 8.72
N PHE A 233 0.31 -17.06 7.47
CA PHE A 233 -0.32 -16.48 6.29
C PHE A 233 -1.79 -16.88 6.18
N PHE A 234 -2.06 -18.18 6.28
CA PHE A 234 -3.41 -18.73 6.21
C PHE A 234 -4.31 -18.16 7.31
N ALA A 235 -3.81 -18.08 8.55
CA ALA A 235 -4.55 -17.51 9.68
C ALA A 235 -4.87 -16.02 9.45
N GLY A 236 -3.92 -15.25 8.90
CA GLY A 236 -4.13 -13.85 8.54
C GLY A 236 -5.17 -13.69 7.43
N ALA A 237 -5.04 -14.47 6.37
CA ALA A 237 -5.97 -14.45 5.24
C ALA A 237 -7.38 -14.85 5.67
N MET A 238 -7.53 -15.96 6.38
CA MET A 238 -8.84 -16.44 6.84
C MET A 238 -9.47 -15.51 7.87
N GLY A 239 -8.68 -15.02 8.85
CA GLY A 239 -9.16 -14.10 9.87
C GLY A 239 -9.70 -12.81 9.28
N TYR A 240 -8.97 -12.25 8.31
CA TYR A 240 -9.42 -11.04 7.63
C TYR A 240 -10.61 -11.30 6.68
N SER A 241 -10.64 -12.45 5.98
CA SER A 241 -11.78 -12.84 5.16
C SER A 241 -13.06 -12.98 5.97
N LEU A 242 -12.99 -13.62 7.14
CA LEU A 242 -14.13 -13.74 8.06
C LEU A 242 -14.59 -12.37 8.56
N LEU A 243 -13.66 -11.47 8.86
CA LEU A 243 -13.99 -10.09 9.22
C LEU A 243 -14.77 -9.40 8.10
N LEU A 244 -14.29 -9.49 6.85
CA LEU A 244 -14.94 -8.85 5.69
C LEU A 244 -16.33 -9.43 5.39
N VAL A 245 -16.51 -10.75 5.56
CA VAL A 245 -17.82 -11.40 5.31
C VAL A 245 -18.83 -11.13 6.43
N ALA A 246 -18.34 -10.88 7.67
CA ALA A 246 -19.19 -10.58 8.83
C ALA A 246 -19.71 -9.13 8.86
N ILE A 247 -19.21 -8.28 8.02
CA ILE A 247 -19.51 -6.85 7.90
C ILE A 247 -20.39 -6.56 6.71
#